data_7972b12ab3b4d8077d87e990d8c233d3
#
_entry.id   7972b12ab3b4d8077d87e990d8c233d3
#
_cell.length_a   1.000
_cell.length_b   1.000
_cell.length_c   1.000
_cell.angle_alpha   90.00
_cell.angle_beta   90.00
_cell.angle_gamma   90.00
#
_symmetry.space_group_name_H-M   'P 1'
#
loop_
_entity.id
_entity.type
_entity.pdbx_description
1 polymer ?
#
loop_
_entity_poly.entity_id
_entity_poly.type
_entity_poly.pdbx_seq_one_letter_code
_entity_poly.pdbx_strand_id
1 'polypeptide(L)'
;MSACIKVDGLKKYYGDVKAVDGISFEVEQGTIFGMLGRNGAGKTTTIETLIGLTDRTGGHIEVLGLDPAQDLEELKERIGVQLQSPVLFSHLTVKETLDLFASFYENPIEPEEVIEMLGLKDKENSIMDSLSGGQFHRVAVALAIISNGDIIFLDEPTTGLDPQARRKVWDTIARLKEKDKTIFLTTHFMDEAEILCDSLVIIDTGKLIAEGSPEDLINQYFAEQTIEFVNSNLDQGLLQGYENLNGVLQLEHYKNKNLVKLHTDDASTTIKELIDFSCKTGNTIEKLQLRKPGLEDLFLKLTGSEIKDEEF
;
A
#
# COMPACT_ATOMS: atom_id res chain seq x y z
N MET A 1 1.56 19.18 12.07
CA MET A 1 1.24 18.01 12.92
C MET A 1 2.55 17.54 13.53
N SER A 2 2.56 16.84 14.65
CA SER A 2 3.80 16.34 15.26
C SER A 2 4.11 14.94 14.73
N ALA A 3 5.38 14.66 14.43
CA ALA A 3 5.81 13.32 14.06
C ALA A 3 5.67 12.38 15.27
N CYS A 4 4.99 11.24 15.10
CA CYS A 4 4.86 10.19 16.12
C CYS A 4 5.85 9.03 15.91
N ILE A 5 6.40 8.88 14.70
CA ILE A 5 7.52 7.97 14.41
C ILE A 5 8.61 8.81 13.74
N LYS A 6 9.85 8.66 14.22
CA LYS A 6 11.04 9.25 13.59
C LYS A 6 12.08 8.17 13.42
N VAL A 7 12.60 8.07 12.21
CA VAL A 7 13.65 7.12 11.82
C VAL A 7 14.78 7.90 11.18
N ASP A 8 15.99 7.79 11.74
CA ASP A 8 17.17 8.43 11.19
C ASP A 8 18.30 7.42 10.98
N GLY A 9 18.64 7.21 9.71
CA GLY A 9 19.71 6.34 9.28
C GLY A 9 19.59 4.89 9.75
N LEU A 10 18.36 4.35 9.86
CA LEU A 10 18.11 2.99 10.33
C LEU A 10 18.87 1.97 9.51
N LYS A 11 19.61 1.11 10.21
CA LYS A 11 20.32 -0.06 9.64
C LYS A 11 19.94 -1.32 10.38
N LYS A 12 19.66 -2.37 9.62
CA LYS A 12 19.52 -3.74 10.14
C LYS A 12 20.21 -4.71 9.21
N TYR A 13 21.24 -5.36 9.75
CA TYR A 13 22.06 -6.34 9.03
C TYR A 13 21.98 -7.70 9.69
N TYR A 14 21.86 -8.74 8.88
CA TYR A 14 21.93 -10.14 9.28
C TYR A 14 23.17 -10.78 8.62
N GLY A 15 24.28 -10.77 9.32
CA GLY A 15 25.58 -11.13 8.74
C GLY A 15 25.91 -10.18 7.57
N ASP A 16 26.10 -10.74 6.38
CA ASP A 16 26.39 -9.96 5.16
C ASP A 16 25.15 -9.38 4.47
N VAL A 17 23.95 -9.78 4.90
CA VAL A 17 22.70 -9.29 4.32
C VAL A 17 22.31 -7.97 4.96
N LYS A 18 22.24 -6.92 4.15
CA LYS A 18 21.77 -5.58 4.55
C LYS A 18 20.27 -5.48 4.31
N ALA A 19 19.47 -5.97 5.24
CA ALA A 19 18.03 -5.97 5.12
C ALA A 19 17.45 -4.54 5.10
N VAL A 20 18.04 -3.63 5.89
CA VAL A 20 17.76 -2.19 5.89
C VAL A 20 19.10 -1.46 5.94
N ASP A 21 19.37 -0.54 5.01
CA ASP A 21 20.69 0.10 4.82
C ASP A 21 20.61 1.63 4.83
N GLY A 22 20.26 2.20 5.98
CA GLY A 22 20.34 3.65 6.21
C GLY A 22 19.10 4.41 5.72
N ILE A 23 17.88 3.92 6.04
CA ILE A 23 16.63 4.63 5.71
C ILE A 23 16.32 5.69 6.78
N SER A 24 15.75 6.81 6.34
CA SER A 24 15.26 7.88 7.21
C SER A 24 13.89 8.34 6.73
N PHE A 25 12.94 8.48 7.62
CA PHE A 25 11.59 9.00 7.33
C PHE A 25 10.89 9.41 8.63
N GLU A 26 9.81 10.17 8.50
CA GLU A 26 8.95 10.56 9.62
C GLU A 26 7.49 10.21 9.33
N VAL A 27 6.73 9.87 10.39
CA VAL A 27 5.29 9.60 10.29
C VAL A 27 4.55 10.62 11.14
N GLU A 28 3.61 11.32 10.53
CA GLU A 28 2.74 12.27 11.24
C GLU A 28 1.63 11.55 12.01
N GLN A 29 1.28 12.09 13.17
CA GLN A 29 0.19 11.56 13.98
C GLN A 29 -1.16 11.71 13.27
N GLY A 30 -2.03 10.70 13.38
CA GLY A 30 -3.38 10.69 12.79
C GLY A 30 -3.40 10.46 11.27
N THR A 31 -2.30 9.96 10.70
CA THR A 31 -2.20 9.64 9.27
C THR A 31 -2.10 8.15 9.01
N ILE A 32 -2.40 7.75 7.77
CA ILE A 32 -2.07 6.43 7.25
C ILE A 32 -0.77 6.56 6.46
N PHE A 33 0.29 5.97 6.99
CA PHE A 33 1.61 5.94 6.36
C PHE A 33 1.88 4.57 5.75
N GLY A 34 2.27 4.57 4.47
CA GLY A 34 2.58 3.35 3.72
C GLY A 34 4.08 3.11 3.56
N MET A 35 4.51 1.86 3.65
CA MET A 35 5.84 1.44 3.20
C MET A 35 5.67 0.46 2.05
N LEU A 36 5.89 0.95 0.83
CA LEU A 36 5.70 0.22 -0.41
C LEU A 36 7.02 -0.40 -0.90
N GLY A 37 6.98 -1.64 -1.32
CA GLY A 37 8.15 -2.30 -1.87
C GLY A 37 7.93 -3.77 -2.19
N ARG A 38 8.85 -4.36 -2.96
CA ARG A 38 8.82 -5.79 -3.32
C ARG A 38 9.05 -6.69 -2.11
N ASN A 39 8.76 -7.99 -2.27
CA ASN A 39 9.17 -8.99 -1.29
C ASN A 39 10.68 -8.97 -1.13
N GLY A 40 11.16 -8.97 0.13
CA GLY A 40 12.59 -8.85 0.45
C GLY A 40 13.15 -7.42 0.40
N ALA A 41 12.35 -6.37 0.15
CA ALA A 41 12.83 -4.98 0.16
C ALA A 41 13.21 -4.45 1.55
N GLY A 42 12.84 -5.15 2.64
CA GLY A 42 13.13 -4.73 4.01
C GLY A 42 11.92 -4.21 4.80
N LYS A 43 10.69 -4.32 4.26
CA LYS A 43 9.45 -3.83 4.89
C LYS A 43 9.21 -4.44 6.28
N THR A 44 9.06 -5.77 6.33
CA THR A 44 8.85 -6.53 7.58
C THR A 44 9.96 -6.26 8.59
N THR A 45 11.24 -6.27 8.15
CA THR A 45 12.39 -5.97 9.02
C THR A 45 12.29 -4.55 9.60
N THR A 46 11.80 -3.60 8.84
CA THR A 46 11.61 -2.23 9.33
C THR A 46 10.52 -2.19 10.41
N ILE A 47 9.33 -2.78 10.16
CA ILE A 47 8.27 -2.88 11.20
C ILE A 47 8.80 -3.57 12.45
N GLU A 48 9.43 -4.75 12.32
CA GLU A 48 9.97 -5.52 13.46
C GLU A 48 10.96 -4.69 14.30
N THR A 49 11.71 -3.81 13.65
CA THR A 49 12.64 -2.93 14.37
C THR A 49 11.91 -1.76 15.05
N LEU A 50 10.88 -1.18 14.40
CA LEU A 50 10.07 -0.09 14.97
C LEU A 50 9.27 -0.52 16.21
N ILE A 51 8.80 -1.76 16.23
CA ILE A 51 8.05 -2.31 17.37
C ILE A 51 8.92 -2.98 18.44
N GLY A 52 10.25 -2.94 18.27
CA GLY A 52 11.20 -3.52 19.22
C GLY A 52 11.26 -5.05 19.23
N LEU A 53 10.74 -5.73 18.19
CA LEU A 53 10.83 -7.18 18.04
C LEU A 53 12.24 -7.63 17.62
N THR A 54 12.98 -6.77 16.93
CA THR A 54 14.37 -7.01 16.54
C THR A 54 15.23 -5.76 16.77
N ASP A 55 16.46 -5.94 17.22
CA ASP A 55 17.39 -4.85 17.46
C ASP A 55 17.91 -4.25 16.15
N ARG A 56 18.01 -2.92 16.08
CA ARG A 56 18.72 -2.24 15.00
C ARG A 56 20.23 -2.48 15.06
N THR A 57 20.88 -2.51 13.91
CA THR A 57 22.36 -2.55 13.82
C THR A 57 22.95 -1.14 13.92
N GLY A 58 22.18 -0.10 13.57
CA GLY A 58 22.59 1.29 13.64
C GLY A 58 21.44 2.24 13.32
N GLY A 59 21.69 3.55 13.46
CA GLY A 59 20.68 4.58 13.32
C GLY A 59 19.91 4.84 14.61
N HIS A 60 18.93 5.75 14.52
CA HIS A 60 18.08 6.13 15.63
C HIS A 60 16.59 5.93 15.27
N ILE A 61 15.79 5.51 16.26
CA ILE A 61 14.34 5.32 16.15
C ILE A 61 13.69 5.94 17.37
N GLU A 62 12.61 6.68 17.13
CA GLU A 62 11.71 7.17 18.15
C GLU A 62 10.27 6.86 17.72
N VAL A 63 9.51 6.14 18.54
CA VAL A 63 8.10 5.83 18.36
C VAL A 63 7.32 6.38 19.55
N LEU A 64 6.42 7.32 19.34
CA LEU A 64 5.68 8.03 20.40
C LEU A 64 6.59 8.69 21.46
N GLY A 65 7.79 9.13 21.08
CA GLY A 65 8.78 9.69 21.98
C GLY A 65 9.63 8.66 22.72
N LEU A 66 9.46 7.36 22.43
CA LEU A 66 10.11 6.22 23.09
C LEU A 66 11.13 5.56 22.15
N ASP A 67 12.24 5.08 22.70
CA ASP A 67 13.20 4.22 21.96
C ASP A 67 12.77 2.75 22.10
N PRO A 68 12.37 2.05 21.01
CA PRO A 68 11.91 0.65 21.09
C PRO A 68 12.91 -0.31 21.74
N ALA A 69 14.21 0.00 21.72
CA ALA A 69 15.24 -0.82 22.34
C ALA A 69 15.38 -0.62 23.85
N GLN A 70 14.84 0.48 24.40
CA GLN A 70 14.97 0.85 25.82
C GLN A 70 13.61 0.84 26.54
N ASP A 71 12.58 1.30 25.86
CA ASP A 71 11.27 1.60 26.45
C ASP A 71 10.18 0.63 25.96
N LEU A 72 10.56 -0.63 25.64
CA LEU A 72 9.70 -1.61 24.97
C LEU A 72 8.39 -1.89 25.74
N GLU A 73 8.44 -1.98 27.07
CA GLU A 73 7.24 -2.29 27.88
C GLU A 73 6.21 -1.17 27.82
N GLU A 74 6.65 0.11 27.87
CA GLU A 74 5.76 1.26 27.71
C GLU A 74 5.23 1.36 26.27
N LEU A 75 6.07 1.07 25.28
CA LEU A 75 5.69 1.11 23.87
C LEU A 75 4.58 0.09 23.56
N LYS A 76 4.69 -1.14 24.07
CA LYS A 76 3.70 -2.22 23.83
C LYS A 76 2.28 -1.86 24.25
N GLU A 77 2.12 -1.07 25.33
CA GLU A 77 0.80 -0.61 25.79
C GLU A 77 0.15 0.40 24.86
N ARG A 78 0.95 1.03 23.98
CA ARG A 78 0.53 2.14 23.14
C ARG A 78 0.43 1.80 21.66
N ILE A 79 0.80 0.57 21.27
CA ILE A 79 0.77 0.13 19.87
C ILE A 79 -0.08 -1.12 19.68
N GLY A 80 -0.69 -1.25 18.50
CA GLY A 80 -1.27 -2.49 18.02
C GLY A 80 -0.43 -3.05 16.87
N VAL A 81 -0.27 -4.37 16.81
CA VAL A 81 0.62 -4.98 15.82
C VAL A 81 -0.03 -6.20 15.17
N GLN A 82 -0.08 -6.21 13.83
CA GLN A 82 -0.35 -7.41 13.04
C GLN A 82 0.91 -7.72 12.23
N LEU A 83 1.49 -8.89 12.46
CA LEU A 83 2.62 -9.42 11.70
C LEU A 83 2.14 -10.22 10.50
N GLN A 84 2.99 -10.39 9.49
CA GLN A 84 2.67 -11.09 8.24
C GLN A 84 2.19 -12.54 8.47
N SER A 85 2.78 -13.26 9.44
CA SER A 85 2.45 -14.66 9.74
C SER A 85 2.20 -14.85 11.24
N PRO A 86 1.06 -14.41 11.78
CA PRO A 86 0.78 -14.56 13.20
C PRO A 86 0.48 -16.02 13.54
N VAL A 87 1.03 -16.47 14.68
CA VAL A 87 0.70 -17.78 15.26
C VAL A 87 -0.34 -17.59 16.35
N LEU A 88 -1.54 -18.13 16.14
CA LEU A 88 -2.67 -17.98 17.06
C LEU A 88 -3.07 -19.34 17.65
N PHE A 89 -3.82 -19.32 18.76
CA PHE A 89 -4.30 -20.52 19.43
C PHE A 89 -5.40 -21.20 18.60
N SER A 90 -5.06 -22.31 17.94
CA SER A 90 -5.93 -23.00 16.97
C SER A 90 -7.28 -23.47 17.53
N HIS A 91 -7.36 -23.76 18.84
CA HIS A 91 -8.55 -24.33 19.50
C HIS A 91 -9.49 -23.30 20.14
N LEU A 92 -9.08 -22.03 20.21
CA LEU A 92 -9.95 -20.96 20.67
C LEU A 92 -10.91 -20.54 19.54
N THR A 93 -12.08 -20.06 19.91
CA THR A 93 -12.97 -19.37 18.97
C THR A 93 -12.45 -17.97 18.65
N VAL A 94 -12.96 -17.34 17.60
CA VAL A 94 -12.64 -15.94 17.27
C VAL A 94 -12.90 -15.03 18.46
N LYS A 95 -14.07 -15.16 19.11
CA LYS A 95 -14.43 -14.37 20.27
C LYS A 95 -13.47 -14.61 21.44
N GLU A 96 -13.21 -15.86 21.81
CA GLU A 96 -12.29 -16.19 22.90
C GLU A 96 -10.86 -15.69 22.63
N THR A 97 -10.43 -15.72 21.37
CA THR A 97 -9.12 -15.17 20.98
C THR A 97 -9.08 -13.67 21.19
N LEU A 98 -10.11 -12.94 20.78
CA LEU A 98 -10.19 -11.49 20.98
C LEU A 98 -10.34 -11.11 22.45
N ASP A 99 -11.18 -11.83 23.22
CA ASP A 99 -11.32 -11.64 24.68
C ASP A 99 -9.97 -11.84 25.40
N LEU A 100 -9.22 -12.87 25.00
CA LEU A 100 -7.89 -13.14 25.56
C LEU A 100 -6.92 -11.98 25.26
N PHE A 101 -6.85 -11.51 24.02
CA PHE A 101 -5.94 -10.43 23.66
C PHE A 101 -6.38 -9.09 24.26
N ALA A 102 -7.67 -8.82 24.35
CA ALA A 102 -8.18 -7.64 25.04
C ALA A 102 -7.71 -7.59 26.50
N SER A 103 -7.61 -8.75 27.17
CA SER A 103 -7.17 -8.82 28.58
C SER A 103 -5.71 -8.39 28.81
N PHE A 104 -4.91 -8.24 27.77
CA PHE A 104 -3.52 -7.78 27.87
C PHE A 104 -3.39 -6.26 27.92
N TYR A 105 -4.45 -5.51 27.59
CA TYR A 105 -4.42 -4.05 27.51
C TYR A 105 -5.32 -3.40 28.58
N GLU A 106 -4.94 -2.22 29.06
CA GLU A 106 -5.71 -1.50 30.07
C GLU A 106 -7.04 -0.97 29.53
N ASN A 107 -7.07 -0.49 28.28
CA ASN A 107 -8.23 0.14 27.65
C ASN A 107 -8.48 -0.41 26.24
N PRO A 108 -8.75 -1.72 26.07
CA PRO A 108 -8.98 -2.31 24.77
C PRO A 108 -10.28 -1.81 24.13
N ILE A 109 -10.40 -1.95 22.80
CA ILE A 109 -11.71 -1.86 22.14
C ILE A 109 -12.50 -3.13 22.48
N GLU A 110 -13.82 -2.98 22.67
CA GLU A 110 -14.69 -4.13 22.95
C GLU A 110 -14.61 -5.16 21.81
N PRO A 111 -14.37 -6.45 22.11
CA PRO A 111 -14.24 -7.52 21.12
C PRO A 111 -15.38 -7.57 20.09
N GLU A 112 -16.61 -7.36 20.55
CA GLU A 112 -17.80 -7.32 19.69
C GLU A 112 -17.74 -6.20 18.65
N GLU A 113 -17.25 -5.00 19.01
CA GLU A 113 -17.09 -3.88 18.09
C GLU A 113 -16.08 -4.23 17.00
N VAL A 114 -14.94 -4.83 17.36
CA VAL A 114 -13.90 -5.23 16.40
C VAL A 114 -14.38 -6.35 15.47
N ILE A 115 -15.15 -7.32 16.00
CA ILE A 115 -15.79 -8.39 15.22
C ILE A 115 -16.71 -7.80 14.15
N GLU A 116 -17.50 -6.79 14.50
CA GLU A 116 -18.41 -6.12 13.56
C GLU A 116 -17.66 -5.30 12.51
N MET A 117 -16.65 -4.53 12.92
CA MET A 117 -15.81 -3.73 12.00
C MET A 117 -15.22 -4.55 10.86
N LEU A 118 -14.76 -5.76 11.17
CA LEU A 118 -14.11 -6.65 10.20
C LEU A 118 -15.06 -7.66 9.55
N GLY A 119 -16.37 -7.60 9.86
CA GLY A 119 -17.38 -8.49 9.31
C GLY A 119 -17.12 -9.94 9.65
N LEU A 120 -16.81 -10.21 10.92
CA LEU A 120 -16.55 -11.54 11.47
C LEU A 120 -17.70 -12.09 12.33
N LYS A 121 -18.85 -11.39 12.38
CA LYS A 121 -19.98 -11.74 13.27
C LYS A 121 -20.51 -13.14 13.06
N ASP A 122 -20.58 -13.60 11.82
CA ASP A 122 -21.00 -14.97 11.47
C ASP A 122 -19.97 -16.05 11.86
N LYS A 123 -18.77 -15.64 12.27
CA LYS A 123 -17.64 -16.50 12.64
C LYS A 123 -17.21 -16.36 14.10
N GLU A 124 -17.86 -15.52 14.89
CA GLU A 124 -17.44 -15.25 16.27
C GLU A 124 -17.27 -16.50 17.15
N ASN A 125 -18.12 -17.53 16.91
CA ASN A 125 -18.08 -18.80 17.64
C ASN A 125 -17.34 -19.92 16.86
N SER A 126 -16.73 -19.61 15.71
CA SER A 126 -15.93 -20.58 14.96
C SER A 126 -14.54 -20.67 15.56
N ILE A 127 -13.99 -21.89 15.69
CA ILE A 127 -12.61 -22.10 16.15
C ILE A 127 -11.62 -21.62 15.09
N MET A 128 -10.48 -21.11 15.52
CA MET A 128 -9.47 -20.51 14.65
C MET A 128 -9.01 -21.46 13.54
N ASP A 129 -8.85 -22.75 13.83
CA ASP A 129 -8.40 -23.78 12.89
C ASP A 129 -9.41 -24.08 11.77
N SER A 130 -10.67 -23.68 11.93
CA SER A 130 -11.74 -23.88 10.94
C SER A 130 -11.91 -22.70 9.98
N LEU A 131 -11.16 -21.61 10.17
CA LEU A 131 -11.28 -20.41 9.36
C LEU A 131 -10.59 -20.57 8.00
N SER A 132 -11.15 -19.96 6.96
CA SER A 132 -10.38 -19.78 5.72
C SER A 132 -9.20 -18.83 5.96
N GLY A 133 -8.16 -18.90 5.10
CA GLY A 133 -7.01 -18.01 5.20
C GLY A 133 -7.38 -16.54 5.31
N GLY A 134 -8.33 -16.07 4.48
CA GLY A 134 -8.81 -14.69 4.53
C GLY A 134 -9.59 -14.34 5.81
N GLN A 135 -10.32 -15.29 6.42
CA GLN A 135 -10.98 -15.10 7.71
C GLN A 135 -9.94 -15.02 8.83
N PHE A 136 -8.97 -15.93 8.83
CA PHE A 136 -7.85 -15.93 9.77
C PHE A 136 -7.06 -14.61 9.72
N HIS A 137 -6.75 -14.14 8.52
CA HIS A 137 -6.04 -12.88 8.34
C HIS A 137 -6.82 -11.67 8.89
N ARG A 138 -8.15 -11.62 8.67
CA ARG A 138 -8.98 -10.57 9.27
C ARG A 138 -9.01 -10.63 10.80
N VAL A 139 -8.94 -11.82 11.40
CA VAL A 139 -8.78 -11.95 12.86
C VAL A 139 -7.41 -11.42 13.29
N ALA A 140 -6.34 -11.66 12.54
CA ALA A 140 -5.02 -11.11 12.84
C ALA A 140 -5.03 -9.57 12.84
N VAL A 141 -5.70 -8.94 11.87
CA VAL A 141 -5.92 -7.49 11.85
C VAL A 141 -6.76 -7.04 13.05
N ALA A 142 -7.81 -7.81 13.43
CA ALA A 142 -8.62 -7.54 14.61
C ALA A 142 -7.79 -7.47 15.89
N LEU A 143 -6.79 -8.34 16.04
CA LEU A 143 -5.90 -8.38 17.21
C LEU A 143 -4.99 -7.15 17.30
N ALA A 144 -4.61 -6.56 16.19
CA ALA A 144 -3.89 -5.28 16.21
C ALA A 144 -4.81 -4.13 16.65
N ILE A 145 -6.05 -4.13 16.18
CA ILE A 145 -7.03 -3.07 16.45
C ILE A 145 -7.50 -3.09 17.92
N ILE A 146 -7.65 -4.29 18.49
CA ILE A 146 -8.21 -4.46 19.85
C ILE A 146 -7.38 -3.78 20.93
N SER A 147 -6.06 -3.61 20.70
CA SER A 147 -5.16 -2.89 21.60
C SER A 147 -5.58 -1.46 21.88
N ASN A 148 -6.37 -0.85 20.99
CA ASN A 148 -6.71 0.57 21.00
C ASN A 148 -5.49 1.50 21.00
N GLY A 149 -4.35 1.02 20.54
CA GLY A 149 -3.08 1.75 20.53
C GLY A 149 -3.14 3.09 19.79
N ASP A 150 -2.21 3.98 20.10
CA ASP A 150 -2.06 5.27 19.40
C ASP A 150 -1.58 5.05 17.95
N ILE A 151 -0.75 4.02 17.75
CA ILE A 151 -0.27 3.57 16.45
C ILE A 151 -0.62 2.10 16.22
N ILE A 152 -1.11 1.79 15.02
CA ILE A 152 -1.40 0.43 14.59
C ILE A 152 -0.46 0.07 13.44
N PHE A 153 0.39 -0.94 13.66
CA PHE A 153 1.31 -1.49 12.67
C PHE A 153 0.67 -2.69 11.98
N LEU A 154 0.62 -2.65 10.65
CA LEU A 154 0.01 -3.69 9.82
C LEU A 154 1.02 -4.14 8.75
N ASP A 155 1.51 -5.37 8.86
CA ASP A 155 2.44 -5.94 7.89
C ASP A 155 1.68 -6.73 6.83
N GLU A 156 1.53 -6.14 5.63
CA GLU A 156 0.81 -6.68 4.49
C GLU A 156 -0.65 -7.11 4.83
N PRO A 157 -1.50 -6.18 5.33
CA PRO A 157 -2.81 -6.50 5.94
C PRO A 157 -3.82 -7.13 5.00
N THR A 158 -3.62 -7.10 3.69
CA THR A 158 -4.58 -7.60 2.71
C THR A 158 -4.05 -8.72 1.83
N THR A 159 -2.84 -9.19 2.08
CA THR A 159 -2.24 -10.31 1.33
C THR A 159 -3.07 -11.58 1.51
N GLY A 160 -3.38 -12.27 0.39
CA GLY A 160 -4.18 -13.49 0.39
C GLY A 160 -5.69 -13.29 0.61
N LEU A 161 -6.18 -12.04 0.64
CA LEU A 161 -7.60 -11.75 0.74
C LEU A 161 -8.27 -11.68 -0.65
N ASP A 162 -9.51 -12.16 -0.71
CA ASP A 162 -10.37 -11.88 -1.86
C ASP A 162 -10.72 -10.37 -1.94
N PRO A 163 -11.15 -9.85 -3.11
CA PRO A 163 -11.42 -8.43 -3.28
C PRO A 163 -12.46 -7.84 -2.31
N GLN A 164 -13.45 -8.65 -1.88
CA GLN A 164 -14.47 -8.19 -0.94
C GLN A 164 -13.92 -8.09 0.48
N ALA A 165 -13.14 -9.07 0.91
CA ALA A 165 -12.47 -9.07 2.19
C ALA A 165 -11.44 -7.92 2.28
N ARG A 166 -10.65 -7.69 1.21
CA ARG A 166 -9.71 -6.58 1.10
C ARG A 166 -10.39 -5.23 1.32
N ARG A 167 -11.51 -4.96 0.64
CA ARG A 167 -12.27 -3.71 0.82
C ARG A 167 -12.74 -3.51 2.25
N LYS A 168 -13.18 -4.56 2.95
CA LYS A 168 -13.58 -4.45 4.37
C LYS A 168 -12.42 -4.05 5.27
N VAL A 169 -11.22 -4.58 5.02
CA VAL A 169 -10.01 -4.17 5.76
C VAL A 169 -9.69 -2.70 5.46
N TRP A 170 -9.73 -2.28 4.20
CA TRP A 170 -9.51 -0.89 3.82
C TRP A 170 -10.51 0.07 4.49
N ASP A 171 -11.81 -0.25 4.46
CA ASP A 171 -12.85 0.55 5.14
C ASP A 171 -12.59 0.64 6.64
N THR A 172 -12.10 -0.45 7.25
CA THR A 172 -11.76 -0.46 8.68
C THR A 172 -10.56 0.43 8.98
N ILE A 173 -9.49 0.35 8.18
CA ILE A 173 -8.30 1.20 8.30
C ILE A 173 -8.69 2.68 8.16
N ALA A 174 -9.51 3.03 7.17
CA ALA A 174 -9.98 4.40 6.96
C ALA A 174 -10.77 4.93 8.18
N ARG A 175 -11.67 4.11 8.76
CA ARG A 175 -12.43 4.47 9.97
C ARG A 175 -11.54 4.65 11.22
N LEU A 176 -10.46 3.90 11.34
CA LEU A 176 -9.51 4.07 12.45
C LEU A 176 -8.81 5.42 12.36
N LYS A 177 -8.44 5.85 11.16
CA LYS A 177 -7.91 7.20 10.93
C LYS A 177 -8.92 8.29 11.32
N GLU A 178 -10.22 8.12 11.00
CA GLU A 178 -11.28 9.05 11.42
C GLU A 178 -11.41 9.17 12.94
N LYS A 179 -10.90 8.17 13.70
CA LYS A 179 -10.81 8.17 15.18
C LYS A 179 -9.44 8.66 15.67
N ASP A 180 -8.70 9.43 14.86
CA ASP A 180 -7.37 9.98 15.17
C ASP A 180 -6.27 8.92 15.44
N LYS A 181 -6.46 7.67 15.01
CA LYS A 181 -5.40 6.65 15.08
C LYS A 181 -4.38 6.84 13.97
N THR A 182 -3.13 6.60 14.27
CA THR A 182 -2.06 6.53 13.28
C THR A 182 -1.92 5.09 12.79
N ILE A 183 -1.85 4.89 11.49
CA ILE A 183 -1.65 3.57 10.90
C ILE A 183 -0.33 3.54 10.12
N PHE A 184 0.53 2.60 10.46
CA PHE A 184 1.72 2.28 9.67
C PHE A 184 1.47 0.94 8.98
N LEU A 185 1.38 0.94 7.66
CA LEU A 185 1.19 -0.30 6.91
C LEU A 185 2.32 -0.57 5.93
N THR A 186 2.66 -1.83 5.75
CA THR A 186 3.48 -2.26 4.63
C THR A 186 2.60 -2.89 3.56
N THR A 187 2.98 -2.73 2.33
CA THR A 187 2.28 -3.39 1.22
C THR A 187 3.20 -3.55 0.01
N HIS A 188 2.86 -4.51 -0.84
CA HIS A 188 3.37 -4.59 -2.20
C HIS A 188 2.27 -4.28 -3.24
N PHE A 189 1.03 -4.02 -2.79
CA PHE A 189 -0.09 -3.63 -3.64
C PHE A 189 -0.13 -2.11 -3.82
N MET A 190 0.02 -1.65 -5.07
CA MET A 190 0.04 -0.23 -5.42
C MET A 190 -1.32 0.43 -5.21
N ASP A 191 -2.40 -0.27 -5.56
CA ASP A 191 -3.78 0.18 -5.39
C ASP A 191 -4.13 0.41 -3.91
N GLU A 192 -3.63 -0.44 -3.01
CA GLU A 192 -3.77 -0.25 -1.56
C GLU A 192 -3.09 1.03 -1.09
N ALA A 193 -1.84 1.25 -1.52
CA ALA A 193 -1.09 2.43 -1.16
C ALA A 193 -1.72 3.72 -1.71
N GLU A 194 -2.21 3.71 -2.97
CA GLU A 194 -2.89 4.86 -3.58
C GLU A 194 -4.21 5.22 -2.88
N ILE A 195 -4.98 4.21 -2.45
CA ILE A 195 -6.31 4.43 -1.87
C ILE A 195 -6.24 4.82 -0.41
N LEU A 196 -5.31 4.24 0.36
CA LEU A 196 -5.31 4.38 1.81
C LEU A 196 -4.33 5.42 2.33
N CYS A 197 -3.13 5.52 1.73
CA CYS A 197 -2.04 6.26 2.36
C CYS A 197 -2.12 7.77 2.12
N ASP A 198 -1.95 8.54 3.18
CA ASP A 198 -1.74 10.00 3.09
C ASP A 198 -0.33 10.32 2.63
N SER A 199 0.63 9.53 3.09
CA SER A 199 2.03 9.60 2.70
C SER A 199 2.63 8.20 2.70
N LEU A 200 3.66 8.00 1.91
CA LEU A 200 4.35 6.72 1.83
C LEU A 200 5.84 6.89 1.52
N VAL A 201 6.57 5.84 1.80
CA VAL A 201 7.92 5.62 1.31
C VAL A 201 7.96 4.42 0.37
N ILE A 202 8.71 4.53 -0.71
CA ILE A 202 9.04 3.42 -1.59
C ILE A 202 10.42 2.91 -1.20
N ILE A 203 10.51 1.61 -0.87
CA ILE A 203 11.78 0.97 -0.53
C ILE A 203 12.11 -0.14 -1.52
N ASP A 204 13.39 -0.26 -1.85
CA ASP A 204 13.91 -1.39 -2.61
C ASP A 204 15.32 -1.75 -2.12
N THR A 205 15.59 -3.05 -1.99
CA THR A 205 16.90 -3.58 -1.54
C THR A 205 17.46 -2.88 -0.28
N GLY A 206 16.58 -2.65 0.71
CA GLY A 206 16.93 -2.03 2.00
C GLY A 206 17.14 -0.53 1.97
N LYS A 207 16.86 0.16 0.86
CA LYS A 207 17.04 1.62 0.71
C LYS A 207 15.74 2.33 0.41
N LEU A 208 15.63 3.55 0.89
CA LEU A 208 14.54 4.46 0.54
C LEU A 208 14.80 5.03 -0.86
N ILE A 209 13.81 4.89 -1.75
CA ILE A 209 13.88 5.33 -3.16
C ILE A 209 13.11 6.63 -3.36
N ALA A 210 11.93 6.75 -2.74
CA ALA A 210 11.07 7.93 -2.83
C ALA A 210 10.22 8.07 -1.59
N GLU A 211 9.80 9.30 -1.27
CA GLU A 211 8.95 9.64 -0.13
C GLU A 211 7.99 10.77 -0.52
N GLY A 212 6.74 10.69 -0.13
CA GLY A 212 5.71 11.71 -0.37
C GLY A 212 4.29 11.16 -0.33
N SER A 213 3.31 12.02 -0.63
CA SER A 213 1.96 11.52 -0.89
C SER A 213 1.92 10.75 -2.21
N PRO A 214 0.99 9.78 -2.38
CA PRO A 214 0.83 9.08 -3.66
C PRO A 214 0.69 10.05 -4.84
N GLU A 215 -0.14 11.07 -4.68
CA GLU A 215 -0.40 12.07 -5.72
C GLU A 215 0.82 12.92 -6.05
N ASP A 216 1.54 13.42 -5.05
CA ASP A 216 2.76 14.21 -5.25
C ASP A 216 3.85 13.40 -5.95
N LEU A 217 4.04 12.15 -5.52
CA LEU A 217 5.00 11.25 -6.14
C LEU A 217 4.67 10.99 -7.61
N ILE A 218 3.41 10.69 -7.92
CA ILE A 218 2.98 10.47 -9.31
C ILE A 218 3.22 11.75 -10.13
N ASN A 219 2.77 12.92 -9.63
CA ASN A 219 2.90 14.19 -10.34
C ASN A 219 4.37 14.63 -10.53
N GLN A 220 5.25 14.31 -9.58
CA GLN A 220 6.68 14.63 -9.68
C GLN A 220 7.38 13.90 -10.82
N TYR A 221 6.97 12.65 -11.08
CA TYR A 221 7.63 11.80 -12.06
C TYR A 221 6.89 11.69 -13.40
N PHE A 222 5.62 12.05 -13.45
CA PHE A 222 4.77 11.99 -14.62
C PHE A 222 4.03 13.32 -14.83
N ALA A 223 4.63 14.20 -15.63
CA ALA A 223 3.97 15.41 -16.10
C ALA A 223 2.96 15.11 -17.25
N GLU A 224 3.02 13.91 -17.82
CA GLU A 224 2.31 13.51 -19.01
C GLU A 224 1.12 12.60 -18.65
N GLN A 225 0.04 12.74 -19.40
CA GLN A 225 -1.12 11.85 -19.35
C GLN A 225 -1.10 10.92 -20.56
N THR A 226 -1.68 9.73 -20.44
CA THR A 226 -1.71 8.77 -21.55
C THR A 226 -3.15 8.57 -22.04
N ILE A 227 -3.39 8.84 -23.32
CA ILE A 227 -4.64 8.53 -24.00
C ILE A 227 -4.48 7.17 -24.67
N GLU A 228 -5.28 6.20 -24.25
CA GLU A 228 -5.28 4.84 -24.82
C GLU A 228 -6.55 4.63 -25.63
N PHE A 229 -6.41 4.03 -26.82
CA PHE A 229 -7.56 3.61 -27.62
C PHE A 229 -7.20 2.44 -28.54
N VAL A 230 -8.23 1.73 -28.97
CA VAL A 230 -8.12 0.65 -29.95
C VAL A 230 -8.56 1.15 -31.33
N ASN A 231 -7.78 0.85 -32.36
CA ASN A 231 -8.16 1.08 -33.74
C ASN A 231 -7.79 -0.12 -34.60
N SER A 232 -8.79 -0.80 -35.17
CA SER A 232 -8.62 -2.04 -35.92
C SER A 232 -8.08 -1.83 -37.36
N ASN A 233 -8.10 -0.59 -37.88
CA ASN A 233 -7.75 -0.26 -39.29
C ASN A 233 -6.53 0.67 -39.35
N LEU A 234 -5.54 0.45 -38.52
CA LEU A 234 -4.34 1.28 -38.44
C LEU A 234 -3.43 1.06 -39.69
N ASP A 235 -3.11 2.15 -40.36
CA ASP A 235 -2.05 2.24 -41.34
C ASP A 235 -0.98 3.26 -40.91
N GLN A 236 0.12 3.35 -41.67
CA GLN A 236 1.19 4.29 -41.35
C GLN A 236 0.77 5.76 -41.44
N GLY A 237 -0.17 6.09 -42.33
CA GLY A 237 -0.67 7.47 -42.50
C GLY A 237 -1.47 7.92 -41.29
N LEU A 238 -2.28 7.01 -40.69
CA LEU A 238 -3.04 7.27 -39.50
C LEU A 238 -2.15 7.41 -38.28
N LEU A 239 -1.16 6.55 -38.10
CA LEU A 239 -0.19 6.66 -36.99
C LEU A 239 0.53 8.00 -37.05
N GLN A 240 1.01 8.41 -38.25
CA GLN A 240 1.64 9.71 -38.40
C GLN A 240 0.66 10.88 -38.16
N GLY A 241 -0.63 10.71 -38.51
CA GLY A 241 -1.67 11.68 -38.18
C GLY A 241 -1.88 11.83 -36.68
N TYR A 242 -1.88 10.72 -35.94
CA TYR A 242 -2.00 10.75 -34.46
C TYR A 242 -0.76 11.36 -33.80
N GLU A 243 0.44 11.10 -34.28
CA GLU A 243 1.68 11.71 -33.77
C GLU A 243 1.69 13.24 -33.93
N ASN A 244 1.03 13.77 -34.95
CA ASN A 244 1.00 15.21 -35.27
C ASN A 244 -0.15 15.97 -34.58
N LEU A 245 -0.96 15.34 -33.72
CA LEU A 245 -1.98 16.03 -32.94
C LEU A 245 -1.32 16.94 -31.88
N ASN A 246 -1.96 18.08 -31.60
CA ASN A 246 -1.44 19.00 -30.62
C ASN A 246 -1.42 18.37 -29.22
N GLY A 247 -0.31 18.58 -28.53
CA GLY A 247 -0.06 18.04 -27.19
C GLY A 247 0.48 16.61 -27.18
N VAL A 248 0.56 15.92 -28.31
CA VAL A 248 1.18 14.59 -28.38
C VAL A 248 2.69 14.71 -28.32
N LEU A 249 3.29 14.08 -27.31
CA LEU A 249 4.74 14.05 -27.09
C LEU A 249 5.36 12.76 -27.63
N GLN A 250 4.63 11.64 -27.48
CA GLN A 250 5.07 10.33 -27.93
C GLN A 250 3.88 9.46 -28.30
N LEU A 251 4.05 8.57 -29.32
CA LEU A 251 3.09 7.55 -29.69
C LEU A 251 3.71 6.17 -29.54
N GLU A 252 2.96 5.26 -28.91
CA GLU A 252 3.27 3.84 -28.86
C GLU A 252 2.16 3.03 -29.55
N HIS A 253 2.55 2.05 -30.36
CA HIS A 253 1.61 1.18 -31.05
C HIS A 253 1.88 -0.30 -30.76
N TYR A 254 0.91 -0.96 -30.14
CA TYR A 254 0.92 -2.38 -29.80
C TYR A 254 0.12 -3.17 -30.86
N LYS A 255 0.81 -3.59 -31.95
CA LYS A 255 0.20 -4.26 -33.11
C LYS A 255 -0.68 -5.46 -32.75
N ASN A 256 -0.26 -6.28 -31.76
CA ASN A 256 -0.97 -7.51 -31.38
C ASN A 256 -2.36 -7.23 -30.75
N LYS A 257 -2.60 -6.01 -30.25
CA LYS A 257 -3.83 -5.58 -29.58
C LYS A 257 -4.56 -4.47 -30.33
N ASN A 258 -4.01 -3.99 -31.46
CA ASN A 258 -4.45 -2.77 -32.14
C ASN A 258 -4.57 -1.56 -31.22
N LEU A 259 -3.77 -1.53 -30.14
CA LEU A 259 -3.81 -0.52 -29.09
C LEU A 259 -2.82 0.59 -29.45
N VAL A 260 -3.29 1.82 -29.39
CA VAL A 260 -2.47 3.03 -29.51
C VAL A 260 -2.46 3.75 -28.17
N LYS A 261 -1.29 4.21 -27.76
CA LYS A 261 -1.10 5.07 -26.60
C LYS A 261 -0.49 6.39 -27.08
N LEU A 262 -1.12 7.50 -26.71
CA LEU A 262 -0.61 8.85 -26.93
C LEU A 262 -0.23 9.43 -25.58
N HIS A 263 1.06 9.72 -25.39
CA HIS A 263 1.53 10.49 -24.26
C HIS A 263 1.37 11.98 -24.58
N THR A 264 0.70 12.72 -23.70
CA THR A 264 0.31 14.12 -23.96
C THR A 264 0.49 14.97 -22.70
N ASP A 265 0.88 16.23 -22.90
CA ASP A 265 0.91 17.26 -21.86
C ASP A 265 -0.43 18.02 -21.71
N ASP A 266 -1.33 17.91 -22.71
CA ASP A 266 -2.70 18.47 -22.69
C ASP A 266 -3.71 17.46 -23.24
N ALA A 267 -4.15 16.56 -22.38
CA ALA A 267 -5.13 15.53 -22.76
C ALA A 267 -6.45 16.11 -23.28
N SER A 268 -6.89 17.25 -22.78
CA SER A 268 -8.15 17.85 -23.20
C SER A 268 -8.11 18.29 -24.65
N THR A 269 -7.05 18.99 -25.06
CA THR A 269 -6.82 19.39 -26.45
C THR A 269 -6.58 18.19 -27.34
N THR A 270 -5.72 17.26 -26.91
CA THR A 270 -5.38 16.06 -27.68
C THR A 270 -6.59 15.17 -27.94
N ILE A 271 -7.47 14.94 -26.93
CA ILE A 271 -8.71 14.14 -27.10
C ILE A 271 -9.63 14.80 -28.11
N LYS A 272 -9.82 16.13 -28.04
CA LYS A 272 -10.66 16.85 -29.00
C LYS A 272 -10.15 16.69 -30.41
N GLU A 273 -8.85 16.92 -30.64
CA GLU A 273 -8.25 16.77 -31.96
C GLU A 273 -8.26 15.33 -32.45
N LEU A 274 -8.06 14.37 -31.57
CA LEU A 274 -8.14 12.93 -31.88
C LEU A 274 -9.53 12.55 -32.41
N ILE A 275 -10.61 13.05 -31.76
CA ILE A 275 -11.99 12.83 -32.20
C ILE A 275 -12.24 13.52 -33.55
N ASP A 276 -11.81 14.78 -33.72
CA ASP A 276 -11.95 15.52 -34.97
C ASP A 276 -11.20 14.85 -36.14
N PHE A 277 -10.00 14.36 -35.87
CA PHE A 277 -9.20 13.63 -36.85
C PHE A 277 -9.86 12.30 -37.26
N SER A 278 -10.36 11.54 -36.28
CA SER A 278 -11.11 10.32 -36.52
C SER A 278 -12.34 10.54 -37.40
N CYS A 279 -13.12 11.59 -37.09
CA CYS A 279 -14.29 11.97 -37.93
C CYS A 279 -13.89 12.33 -39.37
N LYS A 280 -12.80 13.08 -39.56
CA LYS A 280 -12.32 13.49 -40.88
C LYS A 280 -11.80 12.33 -41.71
N THR A 281 -11.15 11.38 -41.11
CA THR A 281 -10.54 10.21 -41.79
C THR A 281 -11.50 9.02 -41.91
N GLY A 282 -12.69 9.09 -41.29
CA GLY A 282 -13.68 8.01 -41.26
C GLY A 282 -13.22 6.79 -40.45
N ASN A 283 -12.24 6.97 -39.57
CA ASN A 283 -11.71 5.93 -38.73
C ASN A 283 -12.51 5.78 -37.44
N THR A 284 -12.60 4.55 -36.95
CA THR A 284 -13.31 4.26 -35.69
C THR A 284 -12.30 4.10 -34.57
N ILE A 285 -12.49 4.90 -33.51
CA ILE A 285 -11.76 4.77 -32.24
C ILE A 285 -12.64 4.01 -31.27
N GLU A 286 -12.13 2.92 -30.74
CA GLU A 286 -12.83 2.09 -29.75
C GLU A 286 -12.09 2.15 -28.42
N LYS A 287 -12.84 1.96 -27.33
CA LYS A 287 -12.29 1.88 -25.96
C LYS A 287 -11.37 3.05 -25.59
N LEU A 288 -11.74 4.28 -26.03
CA LEU A 288 -11.01 5.48 -25.67
C LEU A 288 -11.06 5.68 -24.16
N GLN A 289 -9.90 5.79 -23.53
CA GLN A 289 -9.75 6.07 -22.13
C GLN A 289 -8.54 6.96 -21.86
N LEU A 290 -8.68 7.84 -20.88
CA LEU A 290 -7.58 8.61 -20.34
C LEU A 290 -6.99 7.84 -19.17
N ARG A 291 -5.76 7.36 -19.31
CA ARG A 291 -5.02 6.72 -18.23
C ARG A 291 -4.13 7.76 -17.57
N LYS A 292 -4.36 7.97 -16.28
CA LYS A 292 -3.39 8.66 -15.44
C LYS A 292 -2.35 7.64 -14.98
N PRO A 293 -1.07 7.99 -15.00
CA PRO A 293 -0.05 7.16 -14.36
C PRO A 293 -0.41 6.91 -12.90
N GLY A 294 -0.10 5.72 -12.41
CA GLY A 294 -0.30 5.32 -11.01
C GLY A 294 1.01 5.00 -10.31
N LEU A 295 0.94 4.57 -9.04
CA LEU A 295 2.12 4.13 -8.30
C LEU A 295 2.80 2.91 -8.94
N GLU A 296 2.08 2.08 -9.69
CA GLU A 296 2.65 0.97 -10.44
C GLU A 296 3.61 1.46 -11.52
N ASP A 297 3.18 2.46 -12.32
CA ASP A 297 4.03 3.06 -13.35
C ASP A 297 5.25 3.76 -12.72
N LEU A 298 5.04 4.41 -11.56
CA LEU A 298 6.10 5.05 -10.80
C LEU A 298 7.13 4.03 -10.29
N PHE A 299 6.67 2.96 -9.70
CA PHE A 299 7.55 1.91 -9.17
C PHE A 299 8.40 1.29 -10.26
N LEU A 300 7.78 0.98 -11.42
CA LEU A 300 8.48 0.51 -12.62
C LEU A 300 9.57 1.49 -13.08
N LYS A 301 9.24 2.78 -13.13
CA LYS A 301 10.17 3.84 -13.55
C LYS A 301 11.37 3.96 -12.60
N LEU A 302 11.15 3.82 -11.29
CA LEU A 302 12.19 3.98 -10.27
C LEU A 302 13.08 2.76 -10.11
N THR A 303 12.52 1.54 -10.23
CA THR A 303 13.24 0.29 -9.96
C THR A 303 13.64 -0.47 -11.22
N GLY A 304 13.08 -0.11 -12.37
CA GLY A 304 13.32 -0.78 -13.67
C GLY A 304 12.72 -2.19 -13.76
N SER A 305 11.85 -2.58 -12.84
CA SER A 305 11.26 -3.93 -12.80
C SER A 305 9.84 -3.95 -12.23
N GLU A 306 8.94 -4.71 -12.90
CA GLU A 306 7.57 -4.93 -12.39
C GLU A 306 7.57 -5.69 -11.05
N ILE A 307 6.61 -5.36 -10.17
CA ILE A 307 6.25 -6.26 -9.09
C ILE A 307 5.46 -7.40 -9.74
N LYS A 308 6.06 -8.58 -9.80
CA LYS A 308 5.31 -9.77 -10.19
C LYS A 308 4.62 -10.29 -8.94
N ASP A 309 3.30 -10.35 -8.99
CA ASP A 309 2.55 -11.17 -8.05
C ASP A 309 3.04 -12.61 -8.24
N GLU A 310 3.62 -13.20 -7.21
CA GLU A 310 3.88 -14.63 -7.21
C GLU A 310 2.48 -15.30 -7.17
N GLU A 311 2.06 -15.85 -8.32
CA GLU A 311 0.88 -16.72 -8.38
C GLU A 311 1.13 -17.91 -7.43
N PHE A 312 0.27 -18.05 -6.44
CA PHE A 312 0.19 -19.21 -5.54
C PHE A 312 -0.52 -20.37 -6.21
#